data_fa121b67c71423f9535e95383d568909
#
_entry.id   fa121b67c71423f9535e95383d568909
#
_cell.length_a   1.000
_cell.length_b   1.000
_cell.length_c   1.000
_cell.angle_alpha   90.00
_cell.angle_beta   90.00
_cell.angle_gamma   90.00
#
_symmetry.space_group_name_H-M   'P 1'
#
loop_
_entity.id
_entity.type
_entity.pdbx_description
1 polymer ?
#
loop_
_entity_poly.entity_id
_entity_poly.type
_entity_poly.pdbx_seq_one_letter_code
_entity_poly.pdbx_strand_id
1 'polypeptide(L)'
;GNYRPISLTCISCKLLEHIIASNIMKHLESNNILYDLQHGFRANRSCESQIISLIHQLCSNNDKNKQTDLIIMDFAKAFDKVPHNRLLYKLKFFGVSDQAANWIKSFLSNRTQTVMLENHSSDNIPVTSGVPQGTVLGPIIFLIYINDLPEYLNHSQIRFFADNNIFYREI
;
A
#
# COMPACT_ATOMS: atom_id res chain seq x y z
N GLY A 1 -5.73 -13.49 16.39
CA GLY A 1 -4.86 -14.44 15.72
C GLY A 1 -4.08 -13.76 14.61
N ASN A 2 -2.85 -14.21 14.37
CA ASN A 2 -1.92 -13.62 13.41
C ASN A 2 -2.02 -14.25 11.99
N TYR A 3 -3.17 -14.83 11.68
CA TYR A 3 -3.40 -15.39 10.34
C TYR A 3 -3.67 -14.29 9.33
N ARG A 4 -3.00 -14.37 8.18
CA ARG A 4 -3.21 -13.50 7.03
C ARG A 4 -3.96 -14.27 5.95
N PRO A 5 -5.05 -13.74 5.37
CA PRO A 5 -5.72 -14.40 4.26
C PRO A 5 -4.81 -14.39 3.02
N ILE A 6 -4.86 -15.45 2.24
CA ILE A 6 -4.17 -15.53 0.95
C ILE A 6 -5.23 -15.69 -0.13
N SER A 7 -5.22 -14.79 -1.10
CA SER A 7 -6.10 -14.84 -2.27
C SER A 7 -5.52 -15.73 -3.34
N LEU A 8 -6.26 -16.74 -3.75
CA LEU A 8 -5.90 -17.61 -4.87
C LEU A 8 -6.56 -17.06 -6.13
N THR A 9 -5.76 -16.45 -7.00
CA THR A 9 -6.20 -15.99 -8.32
C THR A 9 -5.71 -16.94 -9.40
N CYS A 10 -6.50 -17.15 -10.46
CA CYS A 10 -6.10 -18.00 -11.57
C CYS A 10 -4.96 -17.34 -12.38
N ILE A 11 -4.24 -18.13 -13.15
CA ILE A 11 -3.08 -17.69 -13.95
C ILE A 11 -3.48 -16.57 -14.92
N SER A 12 -4.60 -16.71 -15.61
CA SER A 12 -5.10 -15.69 -16.54
C SER A 12 -5.40 -14.36 -15.85
N CYS A 13 -5.96 -14.41 -14.62
CA CYS A 13 -6.19 -13.23 -13.81
C CYS A 13 -4.85 -12.56 -13.46
N LYS A 14 -3.85 -13.32 -13.01
CA LYS A 14 -2.51 -12.78 -12.69
C LYS A 14 -1.84 -12.13 -13.89
N LEU A 15 -1.96 -12.69 -15.10
CA LEU A 15 -1.44 -12.08 -16.32
C LEU A 15 -2.10 -10.72 -16.58
N LEU A 16 -3.42 -10.64 -16.46
CA LEU A 16 -4.15 -9.38 -16.63
C LEU A 16 -3.80 -8.38 -15.53
N GLU A 17 -3.68 -8.83 -14.28
CA GLU A 17 -3.20 -8.00 -13.17
C GLU A 17 -1.82 -7.39 -13.48
N HIS A 18 -0.86 -8.16 -14.03
CA HIS A 18 0.46 -7.65 -14.42
C HIS A 18 0.38 -6.53 -15.46
N ILE A 19 -0.48 -6.68 -16.48
CA ILE A 19 -0.66 -5.66 -17.51
C ILE A 19 -1.22 -4.37 -16.89
N ILE A 20 -2.26 -4.49 -16.08
CA ILE A 20 -2.90 -3.33 -15.43
C ILE A 20 -1.94 -2.68 -14.43
N ALA A 21 -1.29 -3.48 -13.59
CA ALA A 21 -0.32 -3.03 -12.59
C ALA A 21 0.82 -2.25 -13.22
N SER A 22 1.42 -2.78 -14.30
CA SER A 22 2.52 -2.12 -15.01
C SER A 22 2.11 -0.77 -15.58
N ASN A 23 0.92 -0.67 -16.16
CA ASN A 23 0.41 0.59 -16.71
C ASN A 23 0.09 1.61 -15.61
N ILE A 24 -0.51 1.17 -14.50
CA ILE A 24 -0.78 2.05 -13.34
C ILE A 24 0.55 2.54 -12.75
N MET A 25 1.51 1.66 -12.48
CA MET A 25 2.80 2.07 -11.93
C MET A 25 3.53 3.03 -12.85
N LYS A 26 3.55 2.77 -14.17
CA LYS A 26 4.12 3.68 -15.14
C LYS A 26 3.46 5.06 -15.08
N HIS A 27 2.13 5.13 -14.97
CA HIS A 27 1.41 6.40 -14.82
C HIS A 27 1.81 7.12 -13.52
N LEU A 28 1.81 6.43 -12.39
CA LEU A 28 2.12 7.00 -11.08
C LEU A 28 3.57 7.53 -11.01
N GLU A 29 4.53 6.76 -11.51
CA GLU A 29 5.96 7.15 -11.50
C GLU A 29 6.25 8.25 -12.51
N SER A 30 5.72 8.18 -13.76
CA SER A 30 5.98 9.20 -14.80
C SER A 30 5.40 10.57 -14.44
N ASN A 31 4.38 10.62 -13.60
CA ASN A 31 3.75 11.88 -13.16
C ASN A 31 4.17 12.28 -11.74
N ASN A 32 5.13 11.59 -11.12
CA ASN A 32 5.61 11.84 -9.76
C ASN A 32 4.48 11.89 -8.73
N ILE A 33 3.49 11.00 -8.87
CA ILE A 33 2.31 10.96 -8.00
C ILE A 33 2.63 10.30 -6.66
N LEU A 34 3.49 9.25 -6.67
CA LEU A 34 3.82 8.52 -5.46
C LEU A 34 4.73 9.35 -4.55
N TYR A 35 4.39 9.34 -3.27
CA TYR A 35 5.18 10.02 -2.25
C TYR A 35 6.63 9.52 -2.23
N ASP A 36 7.59 10.45 -2.27
CA ASP A 36 9.01 10.12 -2.45
C ASP A 36 9.60 9.25 -1.35
N LEU A 37 9.13 9.40 -0.12
CA LEU A 37 9.61 8.61 1.02
C LEU A 37 8.84 7.31 1.22
N GLN A 38 8.05 6.87 0.23
CA GLN A 38 7.53 5.51 0.13
C GLN A 38 8.53 4.64 -0.63
N HIS A 39 9.10 3.64 0.02
CA HIS A 39 10.05 2.71 -0.60
C HIS A 39 9.47 1.32 -0.86
N GLY A 40 8.36 0.96 -0.21
CA GLY A 40 7.72 -0.35 -0.42
C GLY A 40 7.08 -0.46 -1.80
N PHE A 41 7.23 -1.62 -2.44
CA PHE A 41 6.63 -1.98 -3.73
C PHE A 41 6.95 -1.04 -4.90
N ARG A 42 8.03 -0.28 -4.82
CA ARG A 42 8.51 0.60 -5.90
C ARG A 42 9.80 0.06 -6.53
N ALA A 43 9.94 0.24 -7.84
CA ALA A 43 11.16 -0.10 -8.55
C ALA A 43 12.34 0.76 -8.06
N ASN A 44 13.53 0.17 -8.00
CA ASN A 44 14.78 0.83 -7.57
C ASN A 44 14.74 1.36 -6.13
N ARG A 45 13.82 0.90 -5.31
CA ARG A 45 13.70 1.19 -3.89
C ARG A 45 13.73 -0.10 -3.09
N SER A 46 14.34 -0.07 -1.90
CA SER A 46 14.46 -1.23 -1.02
C SER A 46 14.39 -0.84 0.45
N CYS A 47 14.34 -1.81 1.32
CA CYS A 47 14.42 -1.60 2.76
C CYS A 47 15.75 -0.91 3.14
N GLU A 48 16.86 -1.34 2.52
CA GLU A 48 18.18 -0.77 2.73
C GLU A 48 18.21 0.70 2.31
N SER A 49 17.67 1.05 1.14
CA SER A 49 17.62 2.43 0.68
C SER A 49 16.79 3.32 1.60
N GLN A 50 15.72 2.79 2.21
CA GLN A 50 14.92 3.49 3.21
C GLN A 50 15.72 3.74 4.49
N ILE A 51 16.41 2.72 5.01
CA ILE A 51 17.21 2.81 6.23
C ILE A 51 18.37 3.78 6.04
N ILE A 52 19.11 3.67 4.94
CA ILE A 52 20.24 4.56 4.63
C ILE A 52 19.77 6.02 4.57
N SER A 53 18.67 6.28 3.88
CA SER A 53 18.09 7.62 3.79
C SER A 53 17.61 8.16 5.14
N LEU A 54 17.05 7.31 6.02
CA LEU A 54 16.67 7.70 7.37
C LEU A 54 17.89 8.02 8.21
N ILE A 55 18.90 7.14 8.25
CA ILE A 55 20.12 7.35 9.02
C ILE A 55 20.84 8.62 8.56
N HIS A 56 20.95 8.85 7.26
CA HIS A 56 21.52 10.09 6.72
C HIS A 56 20.80 11.33 7.26
N GLN A 57 19.48 11.32 7.31
CA GLN A 57 18.70 12.43 7.86
C GLN A 57 18.98 12.63 9.36
N LEU A 58 19.00 11.54 10.14
CA LEU A 58 19.27 11.60 11.57
C LEU A 58 20.68 12.12 11.88
N CYS A 59 21.70 11.66 11.14
CA CYS A 59 23.06 12.17 11.26
C CYS A 59 23.13 13.67 10.93
N SER A 60 22.49 14.09 9.81
CA SER A 60 22.45 15.51 9.42
C SER A 60 21.78 16.39 10.48
N ASN A 61 20.76 15.90 11.17
CA ASN A 61 20.10 16.62 12.24
C ASN A 61 21.01 16.72 13.47
N ASN A 62 21.68 15.60 13.84
CA ASN A 62 22.64 15.57 14.94
C ASN A 62 23.83 16.51 14.71
N ASP A 63 24.36 16.58 13.49
CA ASP A 63 25.44 17.50 13.13
C ASP A 63 25.05 18.99 13.30
N LYS A 64 23.75 19.27 13.23
CA LYS A 64 23.16 20.60 13.48
C LYS A 64 22.74 20.80 14.94
N ASN A 65 23.09 19.87 15.84
CA ASN A 65 22.65 19.84 17.24
C ASN A 65 21.13 19.89 17.43
N LYS A 66 20.39 19.25 16.52
CA LYS A 66 18.94 19.13 16.59
C LYS A 66 18.54 17.76 17.11
N GLN A 67 17.69 17.73 18.12
CA GLN A 67 17.05 16.50 18.56
C GLN A 67 16.04 16.04 17.49
N THR A 68 15.91 14.74 17.29
CA THR A 68 14.88 14.16 16.42
C THR A 68 14.11 13.10 17.18
N ASP A 69 12.82 13.31 17.33
CA ASP A 69 11.91 12.30 17.86
C ASP A 69 11.40 11.40 16.73
N LEU A 70 11.37 10.10 17.00
CA LEU A 70 11.03 9.09 16.01
C LEU A 70 10.01 8.11 16.59
N ILE A 71 8.93 7.85 15.87
CA ILE A 71 7.86 6.91 16.24
C ILE A 71 7.70 5.90 15.11
N ILE A 72 7.90 4.61 15.41
CA ILE A 72 7.68 3.51 14.45
C ILE A 72 6.30 2.94 14.70
N MET A 73 5.50 2.85 13.65
CA MET A 73 4.13 2.32 13.70
C MET A 73 3.88 1.32 12.57
N ASP A 74 2.98 0.40 12.81
CA ASP A 74 2.48 -0.57 11.85
C ASP A 74 0.94 -0.51 11.80
N PHE A 75 0.38 -0.50 10.60
CA PHE A 75 -1.07 -0.53 10.43
C PHE A 75 -1.62 -1.94 10.67
N ALA A 76 -2.39 -2.11 11.72
CA ALA A 76 -3.04 -3.38 12.01
C ALA A 76 -3.98 -3.81 10.88
N LYS A 77 -3.65 -4.92 10.20
CA LYS A 77 -4.42 -5.48 9.07
C LYS A 77 -4.60 -4.45 7.93
N ALA A 78 -3.52 -3.75 7.57
CA ALA A 78 -3.53 -2.66 6.61
C ALA A 78 -4.25 -3.02 5.31
N PHE A 79 -3.86 -4.13 4.68
CA PHE A 79 -4.43 -4.60 3.43
C PHE A 79 -5.90 -5.02 3.56
N ASP A 80 -6.31 -5.58 4.69
CA ASP A 80 -7.67 -6.08 4.89
C ASP A 80 -8.68 -4.97 5.18
N LYS A 81 -8.21 -3.80 5.57
CA LYS A 81 -9.05 -2.67 6.03
C LYS A 81 -9.23 -1.56 5.00
N VAL A 82 -8.72 -1.68 3.80
CA VAL A 82 -8.87 -0.66 2.74
C VAL A 82 -10.35 -0.56 2.31
N PRO A 83 -11.05 0.56 2.54
CA PRO A 83 -12.44 0.71 2.11
C PRO A 83 -12.52 0.88 0.60
N HIS A 84 -13.26 0.00 -0.09
CA HIS A 84 -13.32 -0.02 -1.55
C HIS A 84 -13.77 1.32 -2.17
N ASN A 85 -14.80 1.96 -1.60
CA ASN A 85 -15.31 3.23 -2.12
C ASN A 85 -14.26 4.36 -2.05
N ARG A 86 -13.51 4.45 -0.94
CA ARG A 86 -12.44 5.43 -0.79
C ARG A 86 -11.28 5.15 -1.74
N LEU A 87 -10.92 3.89 -1.90
CA LEU A 87 -9.90 3.47 -2.85
C LEU A 87 -10.27 3.87 -4.29
N LEU A 88 -11.51 3.58 -4.72
CA LEU A 88 -12.00 3.93 -6.05
C LEU A 88 -12.01 5.44 -6.29
N TYR A 89 -12.33 6.23 -5.27
CA TYR A 89 -12.21 7.68 -5.34
C TYR A 89 -10.76 8.11 -5.55
N LYS A 90 -9.81 7.56 -4.77
CA LYS A 90 -8.38 7.89 -4.87
C LYS A 90 -7.77 7.46 -6.21
N LEU A 91 -8.17 6.32 -6.76
CA LEU A 91 -7.77 5.90 -8.12
C LEU A 91 -8.09 6.99 -9.15
N LYS A 92 -9.31 7.52 -9.11
CA LYS A 92 -9.73 8.60 -10.01
C LYS A 92 -9.02 9.91 -9.71
N PHE A 93 -8.87 10.26 -8.45
CA PHE A 93 -8.15 11.45 -8.00
C PHE A 93 -6.71 11.48 -8.51
N PHE A 94 -6.01 10.35 -8.48
CA PHE A 94 -4.66 10.21 -9.01
C PHE A 94 -4.59 9.95 -10.52
N GLY A 95 -5.69 10.14 -11.25
CA GLY A 95 -5.71 10.10 -12.71
C GLY A 95 -5.67 8.71 -13.34
N VAL A 96 -5.98 7.66 -12.58
CA VAL A 96 -6.18 6.31 -13.14
C VAL A 96 -7.43 6.34 -14.02
N SER A 97 -7.31 5.82 -15.26
CA SER A 97 -8.41 5.83 -16.23
C SER A 97 -9.66 5.14 -15.70
N ASP A 98 -10.83 5.62 -16.11
CA ASP A 98 -12.11 5.04 -15.71
C ASP A 98 -12.21 3.55 -16.09
N GLN A 99 -11.61 3.14 -17.20
CA GLN A 99 -11.58 1.74 -17.62
C GLN A 99 -10.82 0.88 -16.60
N ALA A 100 -9.62 1.31 -16.17
CA ALA A 100 -8.83 0.60 -15.17
C ALA A 100 -9.50 0.64 -13.79
N ALA A 101 -10.05 1.79 -13.39
CA ALA A 101 -10.77 1.93 -12.12
C ALA A 101 -12.03 1.03 -12.06
N ASN A 102 -12.79 0.94 -13.14
CA ASN A 102 -13.95 0.05 -13.22
C ASN A 102 -13.55 -1.43 -13.20
N TRP A 103 -12.45 -1.78 -13.84
CA TRP A 103 -11.91 -3.14 -13.76
C TRP A 103 -11.50 -3.48 -12.31
N ILE A 104 -10.77 -2.58 -11.64
CA ILE A 104 -10.39 -2.75 -10.22
C ILE A 104 -11.64 -2.86 -9.34
N LYS A 105 -12.67 -2.05 -9.59
CA LYS A 105 -13.95 -2.17 -8.90
C LYS A 105 -14.54 -3.57 -9.04
N SER A 106 -14.57 -4.12 -10.24
CA SER A 106 -15.06 -5.47 -10.52
C SER A 106 -14.19 -6.54 -9.81
N PHE A 107 -12.87 -6.37 -9.86
CA PHE A 107 -11.90 -7.25 -9.21
C PHE A 107 -12.07 -7.32 -7.69
N LEU A 108 -12.49 -6.22 -7.05
CA LEU A 108 -12.72 -6.14 -5.61
C LEU A 108 -14.15 -6.54 -5.20
N SER A 109 -15.10 -6.52 -6.13
CA SER A 109 -16.53 -6.76 -5.85
C SER A 109 -16.89 -8.24 -5.85
N ASN A 110 -17.98 -8.56 -5.15
CA ASN A 110 -18.60 -9.91 -5.13
C ASN A 110 -17.62 -11.03 -4.74
N ARG A 111 -16.66 -10.72 -3.88
CA ARG A 111 -15.71 -11.70 -3.36
C ARG A 111 -16.24 -12.30 -2.06
N THR A 112 -15.96 -13.59 -1.91
CA THR A 112 -16.21 -14.32 -0.65
C THR A 112 -14.90 -14.94 -0.17
N GLN A 113 -14.83 -15.23 1.12
CA GLN A 113 -13.71 -15.95 1.72
C GLN A 113 -14.23 -17.09 2.60
N THR A 114 -13.47 -18.17 2.63
CA THR A 114 -13.65 -19.29 3.57
C THR A 114 -12.35 -19.57 4.26
N VAL A 115 -12.42 -20.08 5.48
CA VAL A 115 -11.27 -20.65 6.20
C VAL A 115 -11.31 -22.15 6.03
N MET A 116 -10.24 -22.75 5.53
CA MET A 116 -10.04 -24.19 5.48
C MET A 116 -9.01 -24.60 6.53
N LEU A 117 -9.38 -25.54 7.36
CA LEU A 117 -8.49 -26.17 8.34
C LEU A 117 -8.63 -27.68 8.21
N GLU A 118 -7.54 -28.35 7.84
CA GLU A 118 -7.54 -29.79 7.54
C GLU A 118 -8.62 -30.13 6.48
N ASN A 119 -9.64 -30.90 6.83
CA ASN A 119 -10.73 -31.28 5.93
C ASN A 119 -12.05 -30.53 6.23
N HIS A 120 -12.01 -29.46 7.05
CA HIS A 120 -13.17 -28.66 7.41
C HIS A 120 -13.11 -27.29 6.77
N SER A 121 -14.25 -26.83 6.27
CA SER A 121 -14.40 -25.50 5.65
C SER A 121 -15.43 -24.70 6.44
N SER A 122 -15.14 -23.43 6.71
CA SER A 122 -16.14 -22.50 7.26
C SER A 122 -17.17 -22.12 6.22
N ASP A 123 -18.25 -21.47 6.66
CA ASP A 123 -19.19 -20.80 5.74
C ASP A 123 -18.50 -19.73 4.92
N ASN A 124 -19.07 -19.46 3.73
CA ASN A 124 -18.64 -18.37 2.86
C ASN A 124 -19.06 -17.03 3.45
N ILE A 125 -18.09 -16.16 3.70
CA ILE A 125 -18.34 -14.79 4.21
C ILE A 125 -18.02 -13.79 3.12
N PRO A 126 -18.89 -12.79 2.84
CA PRO A 126 -18.61 -11.75 1.85
C PRO A 126 -17.43 -10.87 2.30
N VAL A 127 -16.54 -10.54 1.35
CA VAL A 127 -15.43 -9.59 1.56
C VAL A 127 -15.90 -8.20 1.17
N THR A 128 -16.11 -7.34 2.16
CA THR A 128 -16.64 -5.97 1.98
C THR A 128 -15.58 -4.89 2.02
N SER A 129 -14.36 -5.22 2.42
CA SER A 129 -13.20 -4.31 2.49
C SER A 129 -11.91 -5.05 2.21
N GLY A 130 -10.85 -4.30 2.05
CA GLY A 130 -9.50 -4.81 1.86
C GLY A 130 -9.14 -5.09 0.42
N VAL A 131 -7.84 -5.15 0.21
CA VAL A 131 -7.22 -5.52 -1.07
C VAL A 131 -6.66 -6.94 -0.98
N PRO A 132 -6.80 -7.76 -2.03
CA PRO A 132 -6.43 -9.16 -1.96
C PRO A 132 -4.92 -9.34 -1.72
N GLN A 133 -4.54 -10.01 -0.64
CA GLN A 133 -3.16 -10.38 -0.36
C GLN A 133 -2.74 -11.55 -1.27
N GLY A 134 -1.51 -11.51 -1.80
CA GLY A 134 -1.00 -12.52 -2.74
C GLY A 134 -1.35 -12.27 -4.21
N THR A 135 -1.97 -11.14 -4.52
CA THR A 135 -2.23 -10.68 -5.88
C THR A 135 -1.17 -9.69 -6.35
N VAL A 136 -1.07 -9.46 -7.64
CA VAL A 136 -0.11 -8.51 -8.23
C VAL A 136 -0.54 -7.06 -7.98
N LEU A 137 -1.84 -6.80 -8.07
CA LEU A 137 -2.42 -5.46 -7.90
C LEU A 137 -2.56 -5.03 -6.45
N GLY A 138 -2.74 -5.96 -5.51
CA GLY A 138 -2.96 -5.65 -4.10
C GLY A 138 -1.99 -4.62 -3.52
N PRO A 139 -0.68 -4.84 -3.64
CA PRO A 139 0.33 -3.87 -3.18
C PRO A 139 0.19 -2.48 -3.81
N ILE A 140 -0.02 -2.40 -5.12
CA ILE A 140 -0.07 -1.13 -5.86
C ILE A 140 -1.28 -0.29 -5.47
N ILE A 141 -2.46 -0.91 -5.41
CA ILE A 141 -3.66 -0.21 -4.99
C ILE A 141 -3.65 0.17 -3.51
N PHE A 142 -2.90 -0.56 -2.68
CA PHE A 142 -2.61 -0.15 -1.31
C PHE A 142 -1.73 1.10 -1.28
N LEU A 143 -0.64 1.17 -2.07
CA LEU A 143 0.18 2.38 -2.18
C LEU A 143 -0.66 3.60 -2.55
N ILE A 144 -1.53 3.47 -3.55
CA ILE A 144 -2.44 4.55 -3.96
C ILE A 144 -3.34 4.99 -2.78
N TYR A 145 -3.82 4.02 -2.00
CA TYR A 145 -4.73 4.30 -0.88
C TYR A 145 -4.08 5.14 0.22
N ILE A 146 -2.81 4.90 0.55
CA ILE A 146 -2.12 5.62 1.63
C ILE A 146 -1.31 6.83 1.16
N ASN A 147 -1.22 7.08 -0.15
CA ASN A 147 -0.30 8.02 -0.76
C ASN A 147 -0.45 9.48 -0.30
N ASP A 148 -1.65 9.89 0.04
CA ASP A 148 -1.98 11.25 0.51
C ASP A 148 -1.82 11.45 2.02
N LEU A 149 -1.49 10.39 2.79
CA LEU A 149 -1.34 10.51 4.24
C LEU A 149 -0.32 11.59 4.67
N PRO A 150 0.82 11.80 3.98
CA PRO A 150 1.77 12.85 4.32
C PRO A 150 1.17 14.27 4.27
N GLU A 151 0.16 14.51 3.44
CA GLU A 151 -0.47 15.82 3.27
C GLU A 151 -1.24 16.28 4.54
N TYR A 152 -1.59 15.34 5.41
CA TYR A 152 -2.30 15.61 6.68
C TYR A 152 -1.35 15.86 7.86
N LEU A 153 -0.03 15.81 7.65
CA LEU A 153 0.97 16.00 8.68
C LEU A 153 1.48 17.44 8.69
N ASN A 154 1.08 18.21 9.71
CA ASN A 154 1.45 19.62 9.80
C ASN A 154 2.86 19.86 10.37
N HIS A 155 3.35 18.97 11.24
CA HIS A 155 4.57 19.20 12.03
C HIS A 155 5.53 18.03 12.07
N SER A 156 5.22 16.94 11.38
CA SER A 156 6.02 15.73 11.33
C SER A 156 6.19 15.26 9.90
N GLN A 157 7.27 14.57 9.64
CA GLN A 157 7.49 13.86 8.39
C GLN A 157 7.18 12.38 8.58
N ILE A 158 6.87 11.71 7.49
CA ILE A 158 6.61 10.27 7.51
C ILE A 158 7.44 9.58 6.42
N ARG A 159 7.87 8.37 6.72
CA ARG A 159 8.49 7.46 5.74
C ARG A 159 7.71 6.17 5.75
N PHE A 160 7.53 5.59 4.57
CA PHE A 160 6.79 4.35 4.39
C PHE A 160 7.66 3.25 3.83
N PHE A 161 7.44 2.04 4.33
CA PHE A 161 7.78 0.82 3.62
C PHE A 161 6.53 -0.06 3.59
N ALA A 162 5.72 0.11 2.55
CA ALA A 162 4.36 -0.42 2.44
C ALA A 162 3.46 0.06 3.61
N ASP A 163 3.05 -0.85 4.48
CA ASP A 163 2.23 -0.58 5.66
C ASP A 163 3.04 -0.21 6.91
N ASN A 164 4.36 -0.40 6.91
CA ASN A 164 5.22 0.06 7.98
C ASN A 164 5.52 1.55 7.85
N ASN A 165 5.44 2.29 8.95
CA ASN A 165 5.63 3.74 8.93
C ASN A 165 6.57 4.22 10.03
N ILE A 166 7.33 5.25 9.70
CA ILE A 166 8.19 5.96 10.62
C ILE A 166 7.80 7.43 10.58
N PHE A 167 7.23 7.93 11.66
CA PHE A 167 7.03 9.37 11.85
C PHE A 167 8.24 9.94 12.54
N TYR A 168 8.68 11.10 12.11
CA TYR A 168 9.77 11.80 12.77
C TYR A 168 9.60 13.32 12.71
N ARG A 169 10.18 14.00 13.69
CA ARG A 169 10.16 15.45 13.83
C ARG A 169 11.46 15.95 14.42
N GLU A 170 11.98 17.01 13.87
CA GLU A 170 13.05 17.81 14.48
C GLU A 170 12.48 18.69 15.58
N ILE A 171 13.20 18.77 16.71
CA ILE A 171 12.88 19.60 17.86
C ILE A 171 14.01 20.61 18.10
#